data_528c6bec8881c60c7d19acc379590330
#
_entry.id   528c6bec8881c60c7d19acc379590330
#
_cell.length_a   1.000
_cell.length_b   1.000
_cell.length_c   1.000
_cell.angle_alpha   90.00
_cell.angle_beta   90.00
_cell.angle_gamma   90.00
#
_symmetry.space_group_name_H-M   'P 1'
#
loop_
_entity.id
_entity.type
_entity.pdbx_description
1 polymer ?
#
loop_
_entity_poly.entity_id
_entity_poly.type
_entity_poly.pdbx_seq_one_letter_code
_entity_poly.pdbx_strand_id
1 'polypeptide(L)'
;MRPDDLYLKSLQQQIADGNQQAFSSLFRLLYPRLLSFALQYVHIKETAEEITNDVFVKLWNRKEHLDEVNNLSTYLFVSVKNLSLNYLKRYSHLHVAVENNEGDANLVNLDDPEHQLEWKEMSFQLTQAIDSLPDQCRAVFKLIKEDGFRYKEVAEILGISPRTVETQLFRAMKKLQNLIHTTNSTARRNRKIPPSVSTLIPLLFLFY
;
A
#
# COMPACT_ATOMS: atom_id res chain seq x y z
N MET A 1 -17.45 -1.35 11.72
CA MET A 1 -17.28 -0.40 10.61
C MET A 1 -16.23 0.58 11.07
N ARG A 2 -15.14 0.77 10.31
CA ARG A 2 -14.08 1.72 10.67
C ARG A 2 -14.61 3.15 10.48
N PRO A 3 -14.11 4.16 11.21
CA PRO A 3 -14.50 5.56 10.97
C PRO A 3 -14.30 5.97 9.51
N ASP A 4 -13.22 5.49 8.89
CA ASP A 4 -12.91 5.75 7.48
C ASP A 4 -13.92 5.14 6.51
N ASP A 5 -14.51 3.98 6.84
CA ASP A 5 -15.53 3.33 6.01
C ASP A 5 -16.82 4.18 5.95
N LEU A 6 -17.19 4.83 7.07
CA LEU A 6 -18.36 5.73 7.13
C LEU A 6 -18.13 6.98 6.29
N TYR A 7 -16.94 7.57 6.40
CA TYR A 7 -16.57 8.75 5.64
C TYR A 7 -16.56 8.46 4.13
N LEU A 8 -15.94 7.35 3.73
CA LEU A 8 -15.92 6.92 2.33
C LEU A 8 -17.32 6.64 1.79
N LYS A 9 -18.21 6.07 2.60
CA LYS A 9 -19.61 5.84 2.21
C LYS A 9 -20.36 7.15 2.03
N SER A 10 -20.12 8.15 2.88
CA SER A 10 -20.68 9.50 2.72
C SER A 10 -20.19 10.17 1.45
N LEU A 11 -18.87 10.07 1.14
CA LEU A 11 -18.32 10.60 -0.11
C LEU A 11 -18.91 9.89 -1.32
N GLN A 12 -19.06 8.57 -1.27
CA GLN A 12 -19.66 7.76 -2.34
C GLN A 12 -21.07 8.25 -2.70
N GLN A 13 -21.92 8.46 -1.70
CA GLN A 13 -23.27 8.99 -1.90
C GLN A 13 -23.26 10.36 -2.54
N GLN A 14 -22.46 11.29 -2.01
CA GLN A 14 -22.35 12.64 -2.56
C GLN A 14 -21.81 12.65 -4.00
N ILE A 15 -20.89 11.74 -4.33
CA ILE A 15 -20.36 11.61 -5.70
C ILE A 15 -21.45 11.06 -6.63
N ALA A 16 -22.27 10.12 -6.19
CA ALA A 16 -23.42 9.63 -6.95
C ALA A 16 -24.37 10.79 -7.31
N ASP A 17 -24.57 11.73 -6.39
CA ASP A 17 -25.37 12.96 -6.59
C ASP A 17 -24.63 14.02 -7.43
N GLY A 18 -23.42 13.74 -7.92
CA GLY A 18 -22.64 14.64 -8.79
C GLY A 18 -21.82 15.69 -8.05
N ASN A 19 -21.60 15.56 -6.74
CA ASN A 19 -20.82 16.52 -5.95
C ASN A 19 -19.32 16.45 -6.28
N GLN A 20 -18.80 17.48 -6.96
CA GLN A 20 -17.39 17.58 -7.34
C GLN A 20 -16.45 17.77 -6.15
N GLN A 21 -16.89 18.40 -5.06
CA GLN A 21 -16.05 18.59 -3.87
C GLN A 21 -15.84 17.26 -3.14
N ALA A 22 -16.87 16.41 -3.07
CA ALA A 22 -16.76 15.05 -2.55
C ALA A 22 -15.81 14.20 -3.40
N PHE A 23 -15.89 14.31 -4.72
CA PHE A 23 -14.95 13.65 -5.62
C PHE A 23 -13.51 14.13 -5.41
N SER A 24 -13.27 15.43 -5.29
CA SER A 24 -11.95 15.99 -5.00
C SER A 24 -11.40 15.52 -3.66
N SER A 25 -12.25 15.35 -2.66
CA SER A 25 -11.88 14.82 -1.34
C SER A 25 -11.49 13.35 -1.42
N LEU A 26 -12.27 12.54 -2.15
CA LEU A 26 -11.95 11.15 -2.42
C LEU A 26 -10.62 11.01 -3.18
N PHE A 27 -10.41 11.84 -4.20
CA PHE A 27 -9.19 11.86 -4.98
C PHE A 27 -7.97 12.12 -4.09
N ARG A 28 -7.98 13.18 -3.28
CA ARG A 28 -6.86 13.51 -2.38
C ARG A 28 -6.58 12.38 -1.38
N LEU A 29 -7.62 11.71 -0.89
CA LEU A 29 -7.49 10.65 0.10
C LEU A 29 -6.90 9.36 -0.49
N LEU A 30 -7.35 8.94 -1.68
CA LEU A 30 -7.02 7.62 -2.23
C LEU A 30 -5.98 7.65 -3.34
N TYR A 31 -5.76 8.79 -4.03
CA TYR A 31 -4.82 8.86 -5.14
C TYR A 31 -3.38 8.40 -4.77
N PRO A 32 -2.76 8.88 -3.66
CA PRO A 32 -1.40 8.45 -3.32
C PRO A 32 -1.30 6.94 -3.06
N ARG A 33 -2.33 6.37 -2.45
CA ARG A 33 -2.40 4.94 -2.13
C ARG A 33 -2.57 4.10 -3.40
N LEU A 34 -3.47 4.50 -4.29
CA LEU A 34 -3.71 3.83 -5.57
C LEU A 34 -2.51 3.94 -6.50
N LEU A 35 -1.83 5.09 -6.52
CA LEU A 35 -0.59 5.29 -7.28
C LEU A 35 0.52 4.36 -6.77
N SER A 36 0.73 4.30 -5.45
CA SER A 36 1.71 3.39 -4.85
C SER A 36 1.38 1.92 -5.17
N PHE A 37 0.10 1.57 -5.20
CA PHE A 37 -0.34 0.22 -5.56
C PHE A 37 -0.15 -0.08 -7.05
N ALA A 38 -0.43 0.86 -7.95
CA ALA A 38 -0.17 0.73 -9.39
C ALA A 38 1.31 0.51 -9.68
N LEU A 39 2.20 1.27 -9.00
CA LEU A 39 3.66 1.15 -9.12
C LEU A 39 4.19 -0.24 -8.80
N GLN A 40 3.53 -1.01 -7.93
CA GLN A 40 3.92 -2.40 -7.64
C GLN A 40 3.75 -3.33 -8.84
N TYR A 41 2.94 -2.94 -9.84
CA TYR A 41 2.70 -3.72 -11.06
C TYR A 41 3.51 -3.21 -12.24
N VAL A 42 3.43 -1.90 -12.51
CA VAL A 42 3.96 -1.36 -13.78
C VAL A 42 5.37 -0.78 -13.66
N HIS A 43 5.85 -0.50 -12.45
CA HIS A 43 7.20 -0.01 -12.15
C HIS A 43 7.63 1.29 -12.88
N ILE A 44 6.74 1.92 -13.63
CA ILE A 44 6.95 3.16 -14.38
C ILE A 44 5.97 4.18 -13.84
N LYS A 45 6.49 5.30 -13.35
CA LYS A 45 5.70 6.32 -12.64
C LYS A 45 4.62 6.93 -13.53
N GLU A 46 4.97 7.32 -14.73
CA GLU A 46 4.06 7.94 -15.70
C GLU A 46 2.89 7.00 -16.05
N THR A 47 3.19 5.73 -16.24
CA THR A 47 2.17 4.71 -16.50
C THR A 47 1.28 4.47 -15.28
N ALA A 48 1.85 4.46 -14.08
CA ALA A 48 1.07 4.30 -12.85
C ALA A 48 0.14 5.50 -12.61
N GLU A 49 0.61 6.72 -12.90
CA GLU A 49 -0.19 7.95 -12.86
C GLU A 49 -1.34 7.90 -13.87
N GLU A 50 -1.07 7.51 -15.12
CA GLU A 50 -2.09 7.34 -16.16
C GLU A 50 -3.16 6.34 -15.75
N ILE A 51 -2.77 5.15 -15.28
CA ILE A 51 -3.70 4.11 -14.81
C ILE A 51 -4.54 4.62 -13.64
N THR A 52 -3.92 5.32 -12.69
CA THR A 52 -4.63 5.84 -11.52
C THR A 52 -5.62 6.93 -11.91
N ASN A 53 -5.24 7.85 -12.79
CA ASN A 53 -6.12 8.87 -13.33
C ASN A 53 -7.30 8.25 -14.08
N ASP A 54 -7.05 7.25 -14.93
CA ASP A 54 -8.07 6.53 -15.68
C ASP A 54 -9.12 5.87 -14.76
N VAL A 55 -8.70 5.34 -13.61
CA VAL A 55 -9.62 4.78 -12.61
C VAL A 55 -10.55 5.86 -12.07
N PHE A 56 -10.04 7.05 -11.73
CA PHE A 56 -10.87 8.14 -11.22
C PHE A 56 -11.80 8.71 -12.30
N VAL A 57 -11.32 8.83 -13.55
CA VAL A 57 -12.17 9.25 -14.68
C VAL A 57 -13.32 8.25 -14.89
N LYS A 58 -13.03 6.95 -14.86
CA LYS A 58 -14.06 5.91 -14.97
C LYS A 58 -15.03 5.93 -13.81
N LEU A 59 -14.56 6.17 -12.59
CA LEU A 59 -15.41 6.34 -11.42
C LEU A 59 -16.40 7.49 -11.62
N TRP A 60 -15.91 8.66 -12.02
CA TRP A 60 -16.74 9.84 -12.25
C TRP A 60 -17.77 9.63 -13.36
N ASN A 61 -17.37 8.99 -14.45
CA ASN A 61 -18.26 8.70 -15.58
C ASN A 61 -19.35 7.66 -15.23
N ARG A 62 -19.14 6.85 -14.17
CA ARG A 62 -20.08 5.85 -13.68
C ARG A 62 -20.72 6.22 -12.33
N LYS A 63 -20.67 7.48 -11.94
CA LYS A 63 -21.13 7.93 -10.61
C LYS A 63 -22.56 7.52 -10.29
N GLU A 64 -23.45 7.48 -11.29
CA GLU A 64 -24.86 7.10 -11.14
C GLU A 64 -25.06 5.65 -10.67
N HIS A 65 -24.05 4.78 -10.84
CA HIS A 65 -24.07 3.37 -10.42
C HIS A 65 -23.20 3.10 -9.18
N LEU A 66 -22.75 4.15 -8.50
CA LEU A 66 -21.91 3.97 -7.32
C LEU A 66 -22.67 3.34 -6.14
N ASP A 67 -23.97 3.48 -6.10
CA ASP A 67 -24.82 2.85 -5.07
C ASP A 67 -24.75 1.33 -5.08
N GLU A 68 -24.42 0.73 -6.23
CA GLU A 68 -24.22 -0.72 -6.38
C GLU A 68 -22.88 -1.20 -5.79
N VAL A 69 -21.96 -0.28 -5.50
CA VAL A 69 -20.62 -0.60 -4.99
C VAL A 69 -20.65 -0.73 -3.47
N ASN A 70 -20.47 -1.94 -2.95
CA ASN A 70 -20.49 -2.20 -1.52
C ASN A 70 -19.30 -1.57 -0.77
N ASN A 71 -18.10 -1.60 -1.37
CA ASN A 71 -16.87 -1.05 -0.80
C ASN A 71 -16.08 -0.29 -1.87
N LEU A 72 -16.13 1.04 -1.78
CA LEU A 72 -15.52 1.93 -2.78
C LEU A 72 -14.00 1.78 -2.83
N SER A 73 -13.32 1.65 -1.69
CA SER A 73 -11.88 1.43 -1.65
C SER A 73 -11.50 0.13 -2.36
N THR A 74 -12.12 -0.99 -1.99
CA THR A 74 -11.86 -2.29 -2.62
C THR A 74 -12.09 -2.22 -4.13
N TYR A 75 -13.20 -1.61 -4.57
CA TYR A 75 -13.52 -1.42 -5.99
C TYR A 75 -12.41 -0.66 -6.75
N LEU A 76 -11.91 0.43 -6.18
CA LEU A 76 -10.84 1.23 -6.80
C LEU A 76 -9.52 0.45 -6.89
N PHE A 77 -9.12 -0.26 -5.83
CA PHE A 77 -7.92 -1.09 -5.85
C PHE A 77 -8.02 -2.25 -6.86
N VAL A 78 -9.17 -2.92 -6.95
CA VAL A 78 -9.44 -3.94 -7.99
C VAL A 78 -9.34 -3.33 -9.38
N SER A 79 -9.87 -2.12 -9.59
CA SER A 79 -9.83 -1.41 -10.86
C SER A 79 -8.40 -1.07 -11.27
N VAL A 80 -7.58 -0.54 -10.36
CA VAL A 80 -6.15 -0.26 -10.59
C VAL A 80 -5.41 -1.54 -10.95
N LYS A 81 -5.58 -2.63 -10.18
CA LYS A 81 -4.93 -3.92 -10.49
C LYS A 81 -5.29 -4.39 -11.90
N ASN A 82 -6.57 -4.38 -12.23
CA ASN A 82 -7.03 -4.89 -13.53
C ASN A 82 -6.48 -4.07 -14.69
N LEU A 83 -6.43 -2.73 -14.57
CA LEU A 83 -5.84 -1.88 -15.61
C LEU A 83 -4.32 -2.08 -15.69
N SER A 84 -3.62 -2.20 -14.57
CA SER A 84 -2.19 -2.50 -14.55
C SER A 84 -1.87 -3.83 -15.22
N LEU A 85 -2.62 -4.88 -14.91
CA LEU A 85 -2.45 -6.19 -15.56
C LEU A 85 -2.78 -6.15 -17.06
N ASN A 86 -3.80 -5.39 -17.47
CA ASN A 86 -4.14 -5.22 -18.88
C ASN A 86 -3.04 -4.44 -19.61
N TYR A 87 -2.46 -3.42 -18.98
CA TYR A 87 -1.30 -2.72 -19.52
C TYR A 87 -0.14 -3.69 -19.74
N LEU A 88 0.25 -4.44 -18.72
CA LEU A 88 1.34 -5.42 -18.82
C LEU A 88 1.10 -6.46 -19.93
N LYS A 89 -0.13 -6.97 -20.07
CA LYS A 89 -0.48 -7.91 -21.14
C LYS A 89 -0.30 -7.31 -22.54
N ARG A 90 -0.65 -6.04 -22.72
CA ARG A 90 -0.50 -5.35 -24.02
C ARG A 90 0.96 -5.08 -24.36
N TYR A 91 1.77 -4.77 -23.37
CA TYR A 91 3.16 -4.33 -23.56
C TYR A 91 4.20 -5.41 -23.25
N SER A 92 3.80 -6.61 -22.77
CA SER A 92 4.72 -7.73 -22.52
C SER A 92 5.48 -8.19 -23.77
N HIS A 93 4.99 -7.87 -24.96
CA HIS A 93 5.68 -8.14 -26.23
C HIS A 93 6.69 -7.05 -26.65
N LEU A 94 6.78 -5.94 -25.91
CA LEU A 94 7.60 -4.76 -26.27
C LEU A 94 8.77 -4.51 -25.31
N HIS A 95 8.92 -5.27 -24.21
CA HIS A 95 9.91 -4.93 -23.19
C HIS A 95 11.04 -5.93 -23.03
N VAL A 96 12.16 -5.45 -23.47
CA VAL A 96 13.50 -5.63 -22.88
C VAL A 96 13.70 -4.52 -21.86
N ALA A 97 14.06 -4.93 -20.65
CA ALA A 97 14.72 -4.17 -19.57
C ALA A 97 14.34 -2.69 -19.35
N VAL A 98 13.68 -2.41 -18.25
CA VAL A 98 13.71 -1.09 -17.62
C VAL A 98 14.31 -1.23 -16.22
N GLU A 99 15.38 -0.49 -16.00
CA GLU A 99 16.10 -0.36 -14.74
C GLU A 99 15.20 0.17 -13.61
N ASN A 100 15.39 -0.38 -12.42
CA ASN A 100 14.75 0.05 -11.19
C ASN A 100 15.13 1.50 -10.86
N ASN A 101 14.20 2.42 -10.97
CA ASN A 101 14.32 3.75 -10.38
C ASN A 101 13.73 3.73 -8.97
N GLU A 102 14.59 4.02 -8.00
CA GLU A 102 14.24 4.18 -6.60
C GLU A 102 13.27 5.37 -6.43
N GLY A 103 12.08 5.09 -5.97
CA GLY A 103 11.09 6.11 -5.65
C GLY A 103 11.37 6.77 -4.31
N ASP A 104 11.57 8.08 -4.32
CA ASP A 104 11.70 8.93 -3.13
C ASP A 104 10.42 8.87 -2.28
N ALA A 105 10.54 8.29 -1.09
CA ALA A 105 9.50 8.38 -0.07
C ALA A 105 9.66 9.69 0.71
N ASN A 106 8.81 10.67 0.45
CA ASN A 106 8.74 11.90 1.22
C ASN A 106 8.24 11.63 2.64
N LEU A 107 9.12 11.76 3.62
CA LEU A 107 8.84 11.67 5.05
C LEU A 107 8.49 13.03 5.65
N VAL A 108 7.45 13.04 6.46
CA VAL A 108 6.93 14.19 7.21
C VAL A 108 7.95 14.65 8.25
N ASN A 109 8.18 15.97 8.34
CA ASN A 109 9.06 16.62 9.32
C ASN A 109 8.48 16.54 10.74
N LEU A 110 9.27 16.05 11.69
CA LEU A 110 9.10 16.24 13.13
C LEU A 110 10.41 16.82 13.68
N ASP A 111 10.30 17.88 14.49
CA ASP A 111 11.42 18.67 15.01
C ASP A 111 12.14 17.97 16.17
N ASP A 112 13.24 17.27 15.87
CA ASP A 112 14.38 17.00 16.76
C ASP A 112 15.53 16.32 15.98
N PRO A 113 16.76 16.91 15.84
CA PRO A 113 17.77 16.43 14.88
C PRO A 113 18.38 15.05 15.21
N GLU A 114 18.59 14.70 16.46
CA GLU A 114 19.23 13.42 16.83
C GLU A 114 18.23 12.24 16.76
N HIS A 115 17.03 12.42 17.28
CA HIS A 115 15.96 11.43 17.11
C HIS A 115 15.47 11.30 15.66
N GLN A 116 15.54 12.38 14.88
CA GLN A 116 15.19 12.34 13.45
C GLN A 116 16.10 11.44 12.63
N LEU A 117 17.40 11.43 12.92
CA LEU A 117 18.35 10.60 12.17
C LEU A 117 18.10 9.10 12.45
N GLU A 118 17.92 8.73 13.72
CA GLU A 118 17.62 7.35 14.11
C GLU A 118 16.27 6.87 13.54
N TRP A 119 15.25 7.73 13.56
CA TRP A 119 13.93 7.43 12.96
C TRP A 119 14.02 7.30 11.42
N LYS A 120 14.77 8.16 10.77
CA LYS A 120 14.99 8.09 9.31
C LYS A 120 15.73 6.81 8.92
N GLU A 121 16.81 6.48 9.63
CA GLU A 121 17.54 5.23 9.39
C GLU A 121 16.67 3.99 9.62
N MET A 122 15.89 3.98 10.71
CA MET A 122 15.00 2.86 11.03
C MET A 122 13.86 2.74 10.02
N SER A 123 13.27 3.86 9.62
CA SER A 123 12.21 3.91 8.60
C SER A 123 12.74 3.44 7.24
N PHE A 124 13.93 3.86 6.87
CA PHE A 124 14.61 3.43 5.65
C PHE A 124 14.88 1.91 5.66
N GLN A 125 15.43 1.39 6.77
CA GLN A 125 15.67 -0.05 6.93
C GLN A 125 14.37 -0.86 6.87
N LEU A 126 13.29 -0.37 7.47
CA LEU A 126 11.98 -1.02 7.41
C LEU A 126 11.43 -1.03 5.98
N THR A 127 11.53 0.08 5.27
CA THR A 127 11.12 0.18 3.86
C THR A 127 11.91 -0.80 3.00
N GLN A 128 13.24 -0.83 3.12
CA GLN A 128 14.06 -1.80 2.41
C GLN A 128 13.70 -3.26 2.74
N ALA A 129 13.41 -3.55 4.02
CA ALA A 129 12.99 -4.87 4.43
C ALA A 129 11.65 -5.27 3.79
N ILE A 130 10.67 -4.35 3.74
CA ILE A 130 9.38 -4.56 3.08
C ILE A 130 9.58 -4.76 1.57
N ASP A 131 10.42 -3.96 0.93
CA ASP A 131 10.67 -4.04 -0.50
C ASP A 131 11.44 -5.32 -0.90
N SER A 132 12.19 -5.91 0.03
CA SER A 132 12.84 -7.22 -0.15
C SER A 132 11.89 -8.41 -0.06
N LEU A 133 10.61 -8.21 0.31
CA LEU A 133 9.63 -9.29 0.34
C LEU A 133 9.30 -9.75 -1.09
N PRO A 134 8.96 -11.04 -1.28
CA PRO A 134 8.36 -11.50 -2.53
C PRO A 134 7.10 -10.70 -2.85
N ASP A 135 6.86 -10.40 -4.13
CA ASP A 135 5.81 -9.46 -4.57
C ASP A 135 4.44 -9.73 -3.96
N GLN A 136 4.01 -10.99 -3.94
CA GLN A 136 2.71 -11.34 -3.35
C GLN A 136 2.67 -11.16 -1.82
N CYS A 137 3.78 -11.45 -1.11
CA CYS A 137 3.88 -11.19 0.32
C CYS A 137 3.87 -9.70 0.61
N ARG A 138 4.60 -8.91 -0.19
CA ARG A 138 4.70 -7.45 -0.08
C ARG A 138 3.33 -6.79 -0.32
N ALA A 139 2.62 -7.18 -1.38
CA ALA A 139 1.29 -6.66 -1.69
C ALA A 139 0.29 -6.96 -0.56
N VAL A 140 0.25 -8.20 -0.07
CA VAL A 140 -0.61 -8.58 1.06
C VAL A 140 -0.25 -7.79 2.32
N PHE A 141 1.05 -7.63 2.62
CA PHE A 141 1.50 -6.89 3.79
C PHE A 141 1.09 -5.41 3.72
N LYS A 142 1.36 -4.73 2.61
CA LYS A 142 1.00 -3.32 2.42
C LYS A 142 -0.52 -3.11 2.51
N LEU A 143 -1.31 -3.90 1.80
CA LEU A 143 -2.78 -3.79 1.85
C LEU A 143 -3.36 -3.97 3.26
N ILE A 144 -2.79 -4.87 4.08
CA ILE A 144 -3.30 -5.11 5.43
C ILE A 144 -2.75 -4.08 6.42
N LYS A 145 -1.43 -3.81 6.43
CA LYS A 145 -0.78 -3.02 7.47
C LYS A 145 -0.71 -1.53 7.17
N GLU A 146 -0.54 -1.14 5.92
CA GLU A 146 -0.50 0.26 5.50
C GLU A 146 -1.89 0.76 5.10
N ASP A 147 -2.62 -0.03 4.30
CA ASP A 147 -3.94 0.35 3.79
C ASP A 147 -5.10 -0.06 4.70
N GLY A 148 -4.87 -0.94 5.68
CA GLY A 148 -5.85 -1.35 6.67
C GLY A 148 -6.99 -2.21 6.11
N PHE A 149 -6.82 -2.87 4.97
CA PHE A 149 -7.83 -3.77 4.42
C PHE A 149 -7.99 -5.05 5.25
N ARG A 150 -9.20 -5.59 5.28
CA ARG A 150 -9.50 -6.88 5.89
C ARG A 150 -9.09 -8.02 4.94
N TYR A 151 -8.84 -9.21 5.47
CA TYR A 151 -8.41 -10.37 4.69
C TYR A 151 -9.32 -10.69 3.50
N LYS A 152 -10.65 -10.54 3.67
CA LYS A 152 -11.61 -10.76 2.59
C LYS A 152 -11.49 -9.72 1.49
N GLU A 153 -11.26 -8.45 1.85
CA GLU A 153 -11.06 -7.35 0.91
C GLU A 153 -9.74 -7.53 0.14
N VAL A 154 -8.66 -7.90 0.84
CA VAL A 154 -7.36 -8.20 0.20
C VAL A 154 -7.48 -9.40 -0.75
N ALA A 155 -8.23 -10.43 -0.35
CA ALA A 155 -8.50 -11.59 -1.20
C ALA A 155 -9.21 -11.19 -2.50
N GLU A 156 -10.21 -10.31 -2.41
CA GLU A 156 -10.92 -9.73 -3.56
C GLU A 156 -9.99 -8.88 -4.43
N ILE A 157 -9.24 -7.94 -3.82
CA ILE A 157 -8.30 -7.06 -4.52
C ILE A 157 -7.28 -7.88 -5.32
N LEU A 158 -6.65 -8.87 -4.68
CA LEU A 158 -5.58 -9.65 -5.30
C LEU A 158 -6.09 -10.82 -6.16
N GLY A 159 -7.36 -11.21 -6.03
CA GLY A 159 -7.95 -12.36 -6.73
C GLY A 159 -7.41 -13.69 -6.21
N ILE A 160 -7.22 -13.81 -4.90
CA ILE A 160 -6.72 -15.01 -4.19
C ILE A 160 -7.67 -15.40 -3.06
N SER A 161 -7.49 -16.60 -2.47
CA SER A 161 -8.31 -17.00 -1.34
C SER A 161 -7.94 -16.25 -0.05
N PRO A 162 -8.89 -16.03 0.90
CA PRO A 162 -8.57 -15.46 2.21
C PRO A 162 -7.50 -16.26 2.97
N ARG A 163 -7.48 -17.58 2.83
CA ARG A 163 -6.46 -18.44 3.41
C ARG A 163 -5.08 -18.21 2.77
N THR A 164 -5.03 -17.92 1.48
CA THR A 164 -3.79 -17.52 0.82
C THR A 164 -3.29 -16.19 1.38
N VAL A 165 -4.18 -15.23 1.61
CA VAL A 165 -3.84 -13.94 2.24
C VAL A 165 -3.19 -14.16 3.60
N GLU A 166 -3.81 -14.96 4.46
CA GLU A 166 -3.27 -15.32 5.78
C GLU A 166 -1.85 -15.94 5.68
N THR A 167 -1.69 -16.89 4.77
CA THR A 167 -0.40 -17.56 4.55
C THR A 167 0.68 -16.58 4.06
N GLN A 168 0.35 -15.69 3.13
CA GLN A 168 1.29 -14.69 2.60
C GLN A 168 1.65 -13.65 3.67
N LEU A 169 0.68 -13.21 4.47
CA LEU A 169 0.95 -12.31 5.60
C LEU A 169 1.89 -12.96 6.61
N PHE A 170 1.63 -14.20 6.99
CA PHE A 170 2.50 -14.95 7.91
C PHE A 170 3.94 -15.05 7.39
N ARG A 171 4.10 -15.36 6.09
CA ARG A 171 5.43 -15.42 5.44
C ARG A 171 6.13 -14.06 5.45
N ALA A 172 5.39 -12.98 5.14
CA ALA A 172 5.89 -11.61 5.19
C ALA A 172 6.41 -11.26 6.59
N MET A 173 5.57 -11.47 7.62
CA MET A 173 5.91 -11.20 9.02
C MET A 173 7.13 -11.98 9.48
N LYS A 174 7.20 -13.28 9.17
CA LYS A 174 8.36 -14.13 9.51
C LYS A 174 9.65 -13.63 8.85
N LYS A 175 9.60 -13.23 7.58
CA LYS A 175 10.77 -12.70 6.88
C LYS A 175 11.23 -11.38 7.46
N LEU A 176 10.31 -10.44 7.74
CA LEU A 176 10.61 -9.16 8.37
C LEU A 176 11.22 -9.36 9.78
N GLN A 177 10.65 -10.24 10.57
CA GLN A 177 11.19 -10.58 11.89
C GLN A 177 12.64 -11.09 11.82
N ASN A 178 12.94 -11.99 10.89
CA ASN A 178 14.29 -12.51 10.69
C ASN A 178 15.28 -11.41 10.28
N LEU A 179 14.87 -10.49 9.41
CA LEU A 179 15.72 -9.38 8.98
C LEU A 179 16.04 -8.42 10.14
N ILE A 180 15.04 -8.08 10.96
CA ILE A 180 15.23 -7.24 12.14
C ILE A 180 16.15 -7.90 13.17
N HIS A 181 16.02 -9.22 13.38
CA HIS A 181 16.89 -9.95 14.30
C HIS A 181 18.35 -10.03 13.80
N THR A 182 18.57 -10.19 12.49
CA THR A 182 19.91 -10.21 11.90
C THR A 182 20.58 -8.84 11.98
N THR A 183 19.87 -7.78 11.72
CA THR A 183 20.37 -6.39 11.82
C THR A 183 20.74 -6.06 13.27
N ASN A 184 19.91 -6.43 14.24
CA ASN A 184 20.17 -6.23 15.66
C ASN A 184 21.38 -7.06 16.17
N SER A 185 21.62 -8.23 15.65
CA SER A 185 22.78 -9.08 16.03
C SER A 185 24.11 -8.51 15.50
N THR A 186 24.08 -7.88 14.33
CA THR A 186 25.25 -7.22 13.73
C THR A 186 25.54 -5.87 14.39
N ALA A 187 24.50 -5.13 14.75
CA ALA A 187 24.63 -3.85 15.46
C ALA A 187 25.09 -4.02 16.92
N ARG A 188 24.66 -5.09 17.61
CA ARG A 188 25.15 -5.44 18.97
C ARG A 188 26.65 -5.72 19.01
N ARG A 189 27.26 -6.05 17.90
CA ARG A 189 28.72 -6.24 17.81
C ARG A 189 29.48 -4.92 17.76
N ASN A 190 28.86 -3.79 17.36
CA ASN A 190 29.53 -2.51 17.13
C ASN A 190 29.00 -1.31 17.92
N ARG A 191 27.82 -1.38 18.58
CA ARG A 191 27.29 -0.28 19.43
C ARG A 191 26.36 -0.83 20.51
N LYS A 192 26.40 -0.19 21.70
CA LYS A 192 25.37 -0.39 22.75
C LYS A 192 24.07 0.26 22.24
N ILE A 193 23.10 -0.56 21.83
CA ILE A 193 21.79 -0.08 21.36
C ILE A 193 20.89 0.16 22.56
N PRO A 194 20.18 1.31 22.65
CA PRO A 194 19.16 1.53 23.68
C PRO A 194 17.99 0.54 23.53
N PRO A 195 17.29 0.22 24.64
CA PRO A 195 16.28 -0.87 24.69
C PRO A 195 14.98 -0.60 23.89
N SER A 196 14.86 0.54 23.22
CA SER A 196 13.65 0.99 22.53
C SER A 196 13.25 0.18 21.29
N VAL A 197 14.17 -0.54 20.65
CA VAL A 197 13.87 -1.33 19.45
C VAL A 197 13.17 -2.65 19.79
N SER A 198 13.38 -3.17 21.01
CA SER A 198 12.74 -4.39 21.49
C SER A 198 11.24 -4.24 21.77
N THR A 199 10.76 -3.01 21.94
CA THR A 199 9.36 -2.71 22.29
C THR A 199 8.45 -2.48 21.08
N LEU A 200 9.00 -2.24 19.89
CA LEU A 200 8.20 -2.05 18.67
C LEU A 200 7.72 -3.36 18.03
N ILE A 201 8.40 -4.46 18.29
CA ILE A 201 8.00 -5.79 17.81
C ILE A 201 6.64 -6.22 18.40
N PRO A 202 6.35 -6.03 19.71
CA PRO A 202 5.02 -6.33 20.25
C PRO A 202 3.91 -5.46 19.67
N LEU A 203 4.18 -4.18 19.32
CA LEU A 203 3.17 -3.27 18.74
C LEU A 203 2.73 -3.71 17.34
N LEU A 204 3.59 -4.30 16.54
CA LEU A 204 3.23 -4.91 15.25
C LEU A 204 2.37 -6.19 15.42
N PHE A 205 2.44 -6.83 16.59
CA PHE A 205 1.65 -8.02 16.94
C PHE A 205 0.38 -7.72 17.74
N LEU A 206 0.23 -6.51 18.33
CA LEU A 206 -0.88 -6.17 19.23
C LEU A 206 -2.19 -5.82 18.48
N PHE A 207 -2.17 -5.80 17.16
CA PHE A 207 -3.36 -5.62 16.31
C PHE A 207 -3.74 -6.91 15.55
N TYR A 208 -3.62 -8.04 16.29
CA TYR A 208 -4.14 -9.33 15.83
C TYR A 208 -5.48 -9.59 16.51
#